data_e94ca47baf3b11659e8db27b11106ec2
#
_entry.id   e94ca47baf3b11659e8db27b11106ec2
#
_cell.length_a   1.000
_cell.length_b   1.000
_cell.length_c   1.000
_cell.angle_alpha   90.00
_cell.angle_beta   90.00
_cell.angle_gamma   90.00
#
_symmetry.space_group_name_H-M   'P 1'
#
loop_
_entity.id
_entity.type
_entity.pdbx_description
1 polymer ?
#
loop_
_entity_poly.entity_id
_entity_poly.type
_entity_poly.pdbx_seq_one_letter_code
_entity_poly.pdbx_strand_id
1 'polypeptide(L)'
;TDATIKETQNIMSVVGKENTERAVIIEKNSQALLERVRLIQNAKDEIILSTFAFKSDESGKLILGALHDAADRGVHVRILVDGMESWIDMEGNPYFYGLSSHENVEIKLYNKANPLKPWKTMGRMHDKYLIADGKIYILGGRNTYNYFLGDFPGHKNFDRDVLVVCDEPQKDNSVNQLLDYFETIWEQEDCRYFHNSKKLADRQSVKNAVLELQEGYQQYFEVNKEKICDTDYADETFETEKIILLSNPIHTQAKEPVVWYQLGELMKNAKERVKIHTPYIICNDMMYNTWEEIAQKVPDFSIMTNSVANNGNPFGAADYAKNRNRILETGIDIWEYEGGYSYHGKSILIDDDLSVIGSFNMDMRSTYLDTELMLVIRSKEINKQLEDGMMEYESVS
;
A
#
# COMPACT_ATOMS: atom_id res chain seq x y z
N THR A 1 21.75 9.26 7.33
CA THR A 1 22.39 9.60 8.63
C THR A 1 23.03 8.35 9.25
N ASP A 2 23.88 8.54 10.26
CA ASP A 2 24.47 7.44 11.03
C ASP A 2 23.37 6.57 11.71
N ALA A 3 22.26 7.20 12.08
CA ALA A 3 21.08 6.51 12.62
C ALA A 3 20.47 5.55 11.58
N THR A 4 20.28 6.00 10.36
CA THR A 4 19.75 5.18 9.25
C THR A 4 20.66 4.01 8.94
N ILE A 5 21.97 4.22 8.91
CA ILE A 5 22.97 3.16 8.68
C ILE A 5 22.89 2.10 9.78
N LYS A 6 22.85 2.53 11.04
CA LYS A 6 22.76 1.62 12.19
C LYS A 6 21.46 0.83 12.19
N GLU A 7 20.33 1.48 11.90
CA GLU A 7 19.03 0.83 11.79
C GLU A 7 19.04 -0.22 10.67
N THR A 8 19.58 0.12 9.50
CA THR A 8 19.71 -0.80 8.37
C THR A 8 20.56 -2.01 8.73
N GLN A 9 21.68 -1.82 9.42
CA GLN A 9 22.51 -2.92 9.90
C GLN A 9 21.74 -3.81 10.88
N ASN A 10 20.91 -3.25 11.76
CA ASN A 10 20.05 -4.01 12.65
C ASN A 10 19.02 -4.85 11.88
N ILE A 11 18.37 -4.27 10.88
CA ILE A 11 17.41 -4.97 10.00
C ILE A 11 18.07 -6.18 9.35
N MET A 12 19.28 -6.00 8.82
CA MET A 12 20.04 -7.06 8.15
C MET A 12 20.55 -8.14 9.12
N SER A 13 20.80 -7.79 10.39
CA SER A 13 21.32 -8.71 11.42
C SER A 13 20.22 -9.54 12.10
N VAL A 14 18.94 -9.16 11.96
CA VAL A 14 17.80 -9.90 12.55
C VAL A 14 17.49 -11.13 11.71
N VAL A 15 18.35 -12.14 11.84
CA VAL A 15 18.17 -13.47 11.28
C VAL A 15 17.67 -14.41 12.38
N GLY A 16 16.55 -15.11 12.14
CA GLY A 16 16.22 -16.34 12.86
C GLY A 16 15.71 -16.17 14.32
N LYS A 17 14.86 -15.17 14.60
CA LYS A 17 13.99 -15.24 15.79
C LYS A 17 12.64 -15.83 15.37
N GLU A 18 12.09 -16.74 16.20
CA GLU A 18 10.73 -17.22 15.99
C GLU A 18 9.77 -16.03 15.83
N ASN A 19 9.05 -16.01 14.74
CA ASN A 19 8.04 -15.02 14.45
C ASN A 19 6.66 -15.68 14.46
N THR A 20 5.69 -15.05 15.09
CA THR A 20 4.31 -15.54 15.17
C THR A 20 3.43 -15.01 14.05
N GLU A 21 4.01 -14.25 13.11
CA GLU A 21 3.27 -13.66 12.00
C GLU A 21 3.19 -14.63 10.82
N ARG A 22 2.00 -14.71 10.25
CA ARG A 22 1.71 -15.47 9.03
C ARG A 22 1.34 -14.49 7.93
N ALA A 23 1.64 -14.81 6.67
CA ALA A 23 1.36 -13.91 5.56
C ALA A 23 0.89 -14.64 4.31
N VAL A 24 0.22 -13.91 3.42
CA VAL A 24 -0.11 -14.34 2.07
C VAL A 24 -0.14 -13.14 1.13
N ILE A 25 0.27 -13.34 -0.12
CA ILE A 25 0.21 -12.30 -1.16
C ILE A 25 -1.16 -12.28 -1.82
N ILE A 26 -1.72 -11.10 -2.03
CA ILE A 26 -2.97 -10.86 -2.73
C ILE A 26 -2.66 -10.26 -4.10
N GLU A 27 -2.84 -11.06 -5.17
CA GLU A 27 -2.58 -10.64 -6.56
C GLU A 27 -3.83 -10.07 -7.24
N LYS A 28 -5.00 -10.71 -7.06
CA LYS A 28 -6.23 -10.37 -7.79
C LYS A 28 -7.01 -9.23 -7.15
N ASN A 29 -7.46 -8.28 -7.96
CA ASN A 29 -8.26 -7.15 -7.49
C ASN A 29 -9.59 -7.59 -6.84
N SER A 30 -10.23 -8.66 -7.34
CA SER A 30 -11.44 -9.23 -6.73
C SER A 30 -11.17 -9.80 -5.33
N GLN A 31 -10.05 -10.50 -5.15
CA GLN A 31 -9.61 -10.98 -3.84
C GLN A 31 -9.25 -9.82 -2.92
N ALA A 32 -8.59 -8.79 -3.43
CA ALA A 32 -8.21 -7.62 -2.65
C ALA A 32 -9.44 -6.87 -2.07
N LEU A 33 -10.54 -6.80 -2.81
CA LEU A 33 -11.81 -6.27 -2.30
C LEU A 33 -12.43 -7.20 -1.24
N LEU A 34 -12.50 -8.49 -1.53
CA LEU A 34 -13.09 -9.49 -0.63
C LEU A 34 -12.38 -9.52 0.72
N GLU A 35 -11.05 -9.58 0.73
CA GLU A 35 -10.26 -9.62 1.97
C GLU A 35 -10.40 -8.34 2.79
N ARG A 36 -10.49 -7.16 2.16
CA ARG A 36 -10.79 -5.91 2.88
C ARG A 36 -12.15 -5.94 3.55
N VAL A 37 -13.18 -6.39 2.82
CA VAL A 37 -14.52 -6.54 3.39
C VAL A 37 -14.53 -7.58 4.51
N ARG A 38 -13.82 -8.71 4.34
CA ARG A 38 -13.66 -9.75 5.36
C ARG A 38 -13.05 -9.20 6.65
N LEU A 39 -11.96 -8.43 6.56
CA LEU A 39 -11.33 -7.80 7.72
C LEU A 39 -12.28 -6.81 8.41
N ILE A 40 -12.93 -5.94 7.66
CA ILE A 40 -13.85 -4.92 8.18
C ILE A 40 -15.05 -5.57 8.87
N GLN A 41 -15.64 -6.62 8.25
CA GLN A 41 -16.81 -7.31 8.80
C GLN A 41 -16.50 -8.01 10.12
N ASN A 42 -15.33 -8.60 10.27
CA ASN A 42 -14.97 -9.39 11.44
C ASN A 42 -14.29 -8.59 12.55
N ALA A 43 -13.95 -7.32 12.31
CA ALA A 43 -13.40 -6.43 13.33
C ALA A 43 -14.40 -6.19 14.48
N LYS A 44 -13.88 -6.19 15.72
CA LYS A 44 -14.67 -6.05 16.95
C LYS A 44 -14.39 -4.75 17.69
N ASP A 45 -13.15 -4.29 17.67
CA ASP A 45 -12.70 -3.15 18.45
C ASP A 45 -12.36 -1.94 17.59
N GLU A 46 -11.46 -2.11 16.60
CA GLU A 46 -10.95 -1.00 15.81
C GLU A 46 -10.62 -1.39 14.37
N ILE A 47 -10.89 -0.45 13.47
CA ILE A 47 -10.42 -0.47 12.08
C ILE A 47 -9.62 0.80 11.80
N ILE A 48 -8.43 0.63 11.22
CA ILE A 48 -7.61 1.71 10.70
C ILE A 48 -7.47 1.52 9.18
N LEU A 49 -7.87 2.52 8.40
CA LEU A 49 -7.69 2.55 6.95
C LEU A 49 -6.84 3.76 6.56
N SER A 50 -5.69 3.52 5.96
CA SER A 50 -4.89 4.55 5.30
C SER A 50 -4.87 4.30 3.79
N THR A 51 -5.15 5.32 3.00
CA THR A 51 -5.17 5.21 1.54
C THR A 51 -4.84 6.56 0.89
N PHE A 52 -4.07 6.52 -0.20
CA PHE A 52 -3.75 7.74 -0.94
C PHE A 52 -4.98 8.32 -1.64
N ALA A 53 -5.75 7.47 -2.33
CA ALA A 53 -6.98 7.87 -3.00
C ALA A 53 -8.15 6.97 -2.58
N PHE A 54 -9.31 7.60 -2.31
CA PHE A 54 -10.55 6.92 -1.95
C PHE A 54 -11.70 7.56 -2.75
N LYS A 55 -12.36 6.78 -3.61
CA LYS A 55 -13.49 7.24 -4.43
C LYS A 55 -14.77 6.55 -4.03
N SER A 56 -15.91 7.15 -4.39
CA SER A 56 -17.24 6.57 -4.18
C SER A 56 -17.79 5.89 -5.44
N ASP A 57 -16.93 5.18 -6.17
CA ASP A 57 -17.34 4.26 -7.23
C ASP A 57 -17.83 2.91 -6.63
N GLU A 58 -18.06 1.89 -7.45
CA GLU A 58 -18.68 0.65 -7.00
C GLU A 58 -17.88 -0.02 -5.86
N SER A 59 -16.58 -0.21 -6.02
CA SER A 59 -15.74 -0.81 -4.97
C SER A 59 -15.59 0.10 -3.76
N GLY A 60 -15.43 1.41 -3.99
CA GLY A 60 -15.34 2.37 -2.91
C GLY A 60 -16.62 2.46 -2.08
N LYS A 61 -17.81 2.39 -2.71
CA LYS A 61 -19.10 2.31 -2.00
C LYS A 61 -19.22 1.04 -1.16
N LEU A 62 -18.71 -0.11 -1.65
CA LEU A 62 -18.69 -1.35 -0.86
C LEU A 62 -17.82 -1.21 0.40
N ILE A 63 -16.65 -0.61 0.27
CA ILE A 63 -15.79 -0.34 1.43
C ILE A 63 -16.44 0.69 2.38
N LEU A 64 -17.01 1.79 1.85
CA LEU A 64 -17.75 2.77 2.67
C LEU A 64 -18.93 2.13 3.41
N GLY A 65 -19.69 1.26 2.75
CA GLY A 65 -20.81 0.53 3.35
C GLY A 65 -20.35 -0.44 4.44
N ALA A 66 -19.28 -1.19 4.20
CA ALA A 66 -18.69 -2.09 5.19
C ALA A 66 -18.17 -1.32 6.43
N LEU A 67 -17.50 -0.17 6.23
CA LEU A 67 -17.03 0.68 7.32
C LEU A 67 -18.17 1.29 8.12
N HIS A 68 -19.25 1.70 7.44
CA HIS A 68 -20.45 2.21 8.10
C HIS A 68 -21.12 1.13 8.96
N ASP A 69 -21.27 -0.09 8.41
CA ASP A 69 -21.81 -1.24 9.15
C ASP A 69 -20.94 -1.58 10.38
N ALA A 70 -19.61 -1.57 10.24
CA ALA A 70 -18.71 -1.76 11.36
C ALA A 70 -18.90 -0.69 12.45
N ALA A 71 -19.03 0.58 12.07
CA ALA A 71 -19.29 1.68 12.99
C ALA A 71 -20.66 1.54 13.69
N ASP A 72 -21.70 1.09 12.97
CA ASP A 72 -23.03 0.78 13.56
C ASP A 72 -22.96 -0.36 14.59
N ARG A 73 -22.04 -1.32 14.41
CA ARG A 73 -21.76 -2.39 15.40
C ARG A 73 -20.96 -1.90 16.61
N GLY A 74 -20.51 -0.66 16.63
CA GLY A 74 -19.72 -0.05 17.71
C GLY A 74 -18.20 -0.14 17.52
N VAL A 75 -17.72 -0.57 16.37
CA VAL A 75 -16.28 -0.60 16.03
C VAL A 75 -15.78 0.82 15.82
N HIS A 76 -14.65 1.18 16.42
CA HIS A 76 -13.99 2.45 16.19
C HIS A 76 -13.28 2.47 14.84
N VAL A 77 -13.64 3.40 13.98
CA VAL A 77 -13.10 3.50 12.61
C VAL A 77 -12.28 4.76 12.44
N ARG A 78 -11.00 4.62 12.17
CA ARG A 78 -10.08 5.72 11.86
C ARG A 78 -9.60 5.64 10.42
N ILE A 79 -9.78 6.72 9.67
CA ILE A 79 -9.42 6.78 8.24
C ILE A 79 -8.48 7.94 8.00
N LEU A 80 -7.35 7.67 7.33
CA LEU A 80 -6.40 8.68 6.89
C LEU A 80 -6.32 8.67 5.37
N VAL A 81 -6.58 9.83 4.74
CA VAL A 81 -6.54 10.00 3.28
C VAL A 81 -5.61 11.15 2.93
N ASP A 82 -4.95 11.08 1.79
CA ASP A 82 -4.16 12.21 1.30
C ASP A 82 -5.03 13.44 1.04
N GLY A 83 -4.59 14.59 1.51
CA GLY A 83 -5.40 15.81 1.49
C GLY A 83 -5.57 16.47 0.12
N MET A 84 -4.75 16.12 -0.89
CA MET A 84 -4.91 16.60 -2.26
C MET A 84 -5.93 15.73 -3.00
N GLU A 85 -5.78 14.40 -2.93
CA GLU A 85 -6.68 13.44 -3.57
C GLU A 85 -8.09 13.52 -2.97
N SER A 86 -8.20 13.65 -1.64
CA SER A 86 -9.48 13.78 -0.95
C SER A 86 -10.27 15.03 -1.34
N TRP A 87 -9.60 16.12 -1.68
CA TRP A 87 -10.29 17.34 -2.11
C TRP A 87 -11.07 17.12 -3.40
N ILE A 88 -10.53 16.31 -4.31
CA ILE A 88 -11.17 16.02 -5.60
C ILE A 88 -12.37 15.07 -5.43
N ASP A 89 -12.19 14.00 -4.64
CA ASP A 89 -13.12 12.87 -4.60
C ASP A 89 -14.09 12.90 -3.40
N MET A 90 -13.72 13.55 -2.30
CA MET A 90 -14.46 13.46 -1.04
C MET A 90 -15.19 14.76 -0.67
N GLU A 91 -14.66 15.94 -1.06
CA GLU A 91 -15.29 17.23 -0.71
C GLU A 91 -16.63 17.39 -1.41
N GLY A 92 -17.68 17.72 -0.63
CA GLY A 92 -19.05 17.81 -1.16
C GLY A 92 -19.75 16.47 -1.40
N ASN A 93 -19.11 15.36 -1.18
CA ASN A 93 -19.60 14.02 -1.50
C ASN A 93 -20.46 13.44 -0.36
N PRO A 94 -21.76 13.17 -0.56
CA PRO A 94 -22.67 12.74 0.51
C PRO A 94 -22.34 11.37 1.10
N TYR A 95 -21.68 10.47 0.35
CA TYR A 95 -21.27 9.15 0.85
C TYR A 95 -20.17 9.29 1.93
N PHE A 96 -19.18 10.14 1.69
CA PHE A 96 -18.14 10.43 2.69
C PHE A 96 -18.68 11.23 3.88
N TYR A 97 -19.63 12.13 3.63
CA TYR A 97 -20.29 12.86 4.73
C TYR A 97 -21.14 11.94 5.60
N GLY A 98 -21.76 10.91 5.02
CA GLY A 98 -22.48 9.88 5.78
C GLY A 98 -21.56 9.15 6.75
N LEU A 99 -20.40 8.73 6.27
CA LEU A 99 -19.43 8.03 7.12
C LEU A 99 -18.79 8.97 8.15
N SER A 100 -18.32 10.16 7.75
CA SER A 100 -17.61 11.09 8.64
C SER A 100 -18.48 11.72 9.73
N SER A 101 -19.81 11.72 9.58
CA SER A 101 -20.76 12.21 10.58
C SER A 101 -21.16 11.15 11.62
N HIS A 102 -20.74 9.88 11.44
CA HIS A 102 -20.99 8.81 12.38
C HIS A 102 -20.13 8.98 13.65
N GLU A 103 -20.71 8.68 14.85
CA GLU A 103 -20.03 8.93 16.13
C GLU A 103 -18.80 8.04 16.38
N ASN A 104 -18.75 6.85 15.77
CA ASN A 104 -17.64 5.90 15.89
C ASN A 104 -16.62 6.05 14.75
N VAL A 105 -16.69 7.12 13.95
CA VAL A 105 -15.81 7.32 12.79
C VAL A 105 -15.02 8.63 12.91
N GLU A 106 -13.74 8.55 12.68
CA GLU A 106 -12.83 9.68 12.55
C GLU A 106 -12.10 9.62 11.22
N ILE A 107 -12.22 10.69 10.43
CA ILE A 107 -11.48 10.81 9.14
C ILE A 107 -10.55 12.02 9.26
N LYS A 108 -9.26 11.81 9.02
CA LYS A 108 -8.28 12.88 8.89
C LYS A 108 -7.70 12.92 7.48
N LEU A 109 -7.31 14.11 7.06
CA LEU A 109 -6.66 14.40 5.80
C LEU A 109 -5.21 14.81 6.04
N TYR A 110 -4.28 14.10 5.40
CA TYR A 110 -2.85 14.41 5.48
C TYR A 110 -2.50 15.55 4.52
N ASN A 111 -1.90 16.60 5.04
CA ASN A 111 -1.35 17.73 4.28
C ASN A 111 -2.34 18.30 3.24
N LYS A 112 -3.52 18.72 3.73
CA LYS A 112 -4.53 19.38 2.89
C LYS A 112 -3.93 20.60 2.19
N ALA A 113 -4.27 20.77 0.90
CA ALA A 113 -3.78 21.90 0.10
C ALA A 113 -4.02 23.24 0.83
N ASN A 114 -2.95 24.02 0.98
CA ASN A 114 -3.01 25.36 1.58
C ASN A 114 -2.50 26.40 0.57
N PRO A 115 -3.41 27.22 -0.01
CA PRO A 115 -3.01 28.24 -0.98
C PRO A 115 -2.00 29.27 -0.45
N LEU A 116 -1.96 29.47 0.87
CA LEU A 116 -1.03 30.39 1.52
C LEU A 116 0.37 29.79 1.75
N LYS A 117 0.51 28.47 1.62
CA LYS A 117 1.77 27.72 1.80
C LYS A 117 1.94 26.68 0.70
N PRO A 118 1.99 27.09 -0.58
CA PRO A 118 2.01 26.15 -1.71
C PRO A 118 3.24 25.23 -1.71
N TRP A 119 4.36 25.67 -1.13
CA TRP A 119 5.58 24.85 -1.00
C TRP A 119 5.43 23.63 -0.06
N LYS A 120 4.44 23.65 0.86
CA LYS A 120 4.15 22.50 1.71
C LYS A 120 3.36 21.39 0.99
N THR A 121 2.78 21.67 -0.18
CA THR A 121 1.91 20.73 -0.89
C THR A 121 2.66 19.58 -1.56
N MET A 122 3.98 19.62 -1.65
CA MET A 122 4.79 18.64 -2.39
C MET A 122 4.84 17.26 -1.74
N GLY A 123 4.95 17.19 -0.41
CA GLY A 123 4.97 15.92 0.33
C GLY A 123 3.57 15.34 0.47
N ARG A 124 3.35 14.14 -0.08
CA ARG A 124 2.06 13.44 -0.04
C ARG A 124 2.13 12.20 0.86
N MET A 125 0.99 11.77 1.35
CA MET A 125 0.85 10.47 1.98
C MET A 125 0.54 9.42 0.91
N HIS A 126 1.49 8.51 0.66
CA HIS A 126 1.33 7.50 -0.38
C HIS A 126 1.12 6.09 0.18
N ASP A 127 0.93 5.97 1.48
CA ASP A 127 0.71 4.71 2.19
C ASP A 127 -0.67 4.11 1.88
N LYS A 128 -0.77 2.78 1.87
CA LYS A 128 -2.03 2.06 1.65
C LYS A 128 -2.04 0.82 2.53
N TYR A 129 -2.85 0.86 3.59
CA TYR A 129 -3.05 -0.28 4.50
C TYR A 129 -4.39 -0.25 5.20
N LEU A 130 -4.83 -1.41 5.65
CA LEU A 130 -6.01 -1.62 6.48
C LEU A 130 -5.61 -2.50 7.65
N ILE A 131 -5.89 -2.07 8.89
CA ILE A 131 -5.61 -2.83 10.11
C ILE A 131 -6.94 -3.12 10.81
N ALA A 132 -7.15 -4.36 11.26
CA ALA A 132 -8.28 -4.77 12.07
C ALA A 132 -7.80 -5.26 13.44
N ASP A 133 -8.35 -4.68 14.51
CA ASP A 133 -8.14 -5.03 15.91
C ASP A 133 -6.67 -5.14 16.35
N GLY A 134 -5.76 -4.47 15.65
CA GLY A 134 -4.32 -4.54 15.91
C GLY A 134 -3.69 -5.94 15.75
N LYS A 135 -4.33 -6.82 14.99
CA LYS A 135 -3.91 -8.22 14.82
C LYS A 135 -3.74 -8.65 13.36
N ILE A 136 -4.56 -8.13 12.48
CA ILE A 136 -4.56 -8.49 11.06
C ILE A 136 -4.46 -7.21 10.25
N TYR A 137 -3.63 -7.20 9.22
CA TYR A 137 -3.56 -6.07 8.32
C TYR A 137 -3.32 -6.48 6.86
N ILE A 138 -3.72 -5.61 5.95
CA ILE A 138 -3.36 -5.65 4.53
C ILE A 138 -2.52 -4.41 4.24
N LEU A 139 -1.37 -4.58 3.60
CA LEU A 139 -0.51 -3.47 3.15
C LEU A 139 -0.01 -3.75 1.73
N GLY A 140 -0.01 -2.73 0.88
CA GLY A 140 0.48 -2.86 -0.49
C GLY A 140 0.38 -1.58 -1.31
N GLY A 141 0.16 -1.72 -2.60
CA GLY A 141 0.09 -0.60 -3.55
C GLY A 141 -1.33 -0.14 -3.90
N ARG A 142 -2.38 -0.88 -3.51
CA ARG A 142 -3.75 -0.63 -3.96
C ARG A 142 -4.41 0.55 -3.27
N ASN A 143 -4.91 1.50 -4.07
CA ASN A 143 -5.85 2.52 -3.64
C ASN A 143 -7.28 1.97 -3.49
N THR A 144 -8.19 2.77 -2.91
CA THR A 144 -9.55 2.33 -2.58
C THR A 144 -10.55 2.83 -3.63
N TYR A 145 -10.52 2.24 -4.82
CA TYR A 145 -11.48 2.45 -5.92
C TYR A 145 -11.33 1.39 -7.02
N ASN A 146 -12.24 1.39 -8.02
CA ASN A 146 -12.43 0.33 -9.04
C ASN A 146 -11.18 -0.09 -9.82
N TYR A 147 -10.21 0.79 -10.02
CA TYR A 147 -9.00 0.41 -10.74
C TYR A 147 -8.17 -0.65 -10.00
N PHE A 148 -8.33 -0.72 -8.69
CA PHE A 148 -7.52 -1.58 -7.81
C PHE A 148 -8.31 -2.66 -7.09
N LEU A 149 -9.61 -2.47 -6.91
CA LEU A 149 -10.45 -3.36 -6.10
C LEU A 149 -11.65 -3.88 -6.90
N GLY A 150 -11.90 -5.18 -6.78
CA GLY A 150 -13.01 -5.82 -7.44
C GLY A 150 -12.77 -6.11 -8.92
N ASP A 151 -13.80 -6.57 -9.58
CA ASP A 151 -13.79 -6.88 -11.01
C ASP A 151 -14.91 -6.13 -11.75
N PHE A 152 -14.89 -4.80 -11.61
CA PHE A 152 -15.84 -3.91 -12.25
C PHE A 152 -15.40 -3.55 -13.67
N PRO A 153 -16.34 -3.21 -14.59
CA PRO A 153 -15.98 -2.78 -15.93
C PRO A 153 -15.11 -1.53 -15.96
N GLY A 154 -14.25 -1.42 -16.98
CA GLY A 154 -13.40 -0.25 -17.19
C GLY A 154 -11.92 -0.51 -17.04
N HIS A 155 -11.15 0.55 -16.83
CA HIS A 155 -9.70 0.47 -16.63
C HIS A 155 -9.35 -0.23 -15.32
N LYS A 156 -8.27 -1.03 -15.36
CA LYS A 156 -7.73 -1.72 -14.18
C LYS A 156 -6.23 -1.48 -14.06
N ASN A 157 -5.79 -1.44 -12.82
CA ASN A 157 -4.37 -1.55 -12.50
C ASN A 157 -4.15 -2.89 -11.79
N PHE A 158 -3.15 -3.64 -12.23
CA PHE A 158 -2.71 -4.81 -11.49
C PHE A 158 -1.71 -4.40 -10.41
N ASP A 159 -1.94 -4.86 -9.21
CA ASP A 159 -1.14 -4.47 -8.04
C ASP A 159 -0.99 -5.65 -7.08
N ARG A 160 -0.19 -5.49 -6.05
CA ARG A 160 0.12 -6.54 -5.08
C ARG A 160 0.00 -6.00 -3.67
N ASP A 161 -0.72 -6.75 -2.83
CA ASP A 161 -0.80 -6.52 -1.39
C ASP A 161 -0.31 -7.75 -0.62
N VAL A 162 -0.02 -7.57 0.65
CA VAL A 162 0.23 -8.65 1.61
C VAL A 162 -0.82 -8.57 2.71
N LEU A 163 -1.48 -9.70 2.97
CA LEU A 163 -2.26 -9.91 4.19
C LEU A 163 -1.33 -10.52 5.24
N VAL A 164 -1.29 -9.94 6.43
CA VAL A 164 -0.52 -10.43 7.57
C VAL A 164 -1.44 -10.68 8.75
N VAL A 165 -1.29 -11.85 9.37
CA VAL A 165 -2.05 -12.29 10.55
C VAL A 165 -1.10 -12.49 11.71
N CYS A 166 -1.43 -11.89 12.87
CA CYS A 166 -0.69 -12.02 14.11
C CYS A 166 -1.67 -12.17 15.28
N ASP A 167 -1.95 -13.40 15.69
CA ASP A 167 -2.94 -13.68 16.73
C ASP A 167 -2.54 -13.16 18.10
N GLU A 168 -1.24 -13.21 18.41
CA GLU A 168 -0.65 -12.76 19.66
C GLU A 168 0.45 -11.71 19.42
N PRO A 169 0.09 -10.45 19.13
CA PRO A 169 1.05 -9.41 18.79
C PRO A 169 2.07 -9.15 19.91
N GLN A 170 3.36 -9.19 19.57
CA GLN A 170 4.47 -8.82 20.43
C GLN A 170 5.08 -7.51 19.93
N LYS A 171 5.81 -6.81 20.81
CA LYS A 171 6.34 -5.46 20.54
C LYS A 171 7.12 -5.33 19.22
N ASP A 172 7.85 -6.34 18.83
CA ASP A 172 8.70 -6.35 17.64
C ASP A 172 8.03 -6.96 16.39
N ASN A 173 6.74 -7.30 16.47
CA ASN A 173 5.96 -7.71 15.30
C ASN A 173 5.66 -6.54 14.36
N SER A 174 5.52 -6.84 13.07
CA SER A 174 5.26 -5.84 12.04
C SER A 174 3.93 -5.12 12.23
N VAL A 175 2.91 -5.77 12.78
CA VAL A 175 1.63 -5.13 13.10
C VAL A 175 1.80 -4.01 14.12
N ASN A 176 2.62 -4.18 15.15
CA ASN A 176 2.90 -3.13 16.13
C ASN A 176 3.77 -2.01 15.55
N GLN A 177 4.75 -2.34 14.67
CA GLN A 177 5.49 -1.33 13.93
C GLN A 177 4.56 -0.47 13.05
N LEU A 178 3.57 -1.09 12.42
CA LEU A 178 2.59 -0.37 11.59
C LEU A 178 1.63 0.47 12.43
N LEU A 179 1.20 -0.01 13.61
CA LEU A 179 0.40 0.77 14.55
C LEU A 179 1.17 1.98 15.08
N ASP A 180 2.41 1.83 15.50
CA ASP A 180 3.27 2.93 15.96
C ASP A 180 3.50 3.96 14.84
N TYR A 181 3.67 3.51 13.61
CA TYR A 181 3.75 4.37 12.43
C TYR A 181 2.44 5.15 12.23
N PHE A 182 1.29 4.47 12.27
CA PHE A 182 -0.02 5.11 12.13
C PHE A 182 -0.27 6.17 13.20
N GLU A 183 -0.02 5.86 14.48
CA GLU A 183 -0.19 6.84 15.56
C GLU A 183 0.72 8.06 15.34
N THR A 184 1.95 7.84 14.90
CA THR A 184 2.90 8.93 14.62
C THR A 184 2.42 9.84 13.51
N ILE A 185 1.89 9.31 12.41
CA ILE A 185 1.38 10.12 11.30
C ILE A 185 0.03 10.76 11.64
N TRP A 186 -0.84 10.04 12.37
CA TRP A 186 -2.15 10.52 12.78
C TRP A 186 -2.08 11.76 13.67
N GLU A 187 -1.07 11.84 14.54
CA GLU A 187 -0.84 12.96 15.47
C GLU A 187 -0.08 14.15 14.85
N GLN A 188 0.32 14.07 13.58
CA GLN A 188 1.00 15.18 12.91
C GLN A 188 0.09 16.43 12.82
N GLU A 189 0.68 17.61 12.99
CA GLU A 189 -0.01 18.90 12.81
C GLU A 189 -0.60 19.08 11.40
N ASP A 190 -0.01 18.42 10.41
CA ASP A 190 -0.47 18.44 9.02
C ASP A 190 -1.66 17.48 8.77
N CYS A 191 -2.05 16.64 9.75
CA CYS A 191 -3.25 15.81 9.73
C CYS A 191 -4.42 16.54 10.37
N ARG A 192 -5.48 16.80 9.60
CA ARG A 192 -6.65 17.54 10.05
C ARG A 192 -7.93 16.79 9.79
N TYR A 193 -8.89 16.90 10.73
CA TYR A 193 -10.20 16.29 10.56
C TYR A 193 -10.87 16.72 9.26
N PHE A 194 -11.40 15.74 8.55
CA PHE A 194 -12.42 15.93 7.52
C PHE A 194 -13.77 16.22 8.22
N HIS A 195 -14.77 16.69 7.48
CA HIS A 195 -16.06 17.11 8.04
C HIS A 195 -16.68 16.11 9.03
N ASN A 196 -16.61 16.40 10.33
CA ASN A 196 -17.06 15.53 11.42
C ASN A 196 -18.34 16.05 12.13
N SER A 197 -19.05 16.98 11.53
CA SER A 197 -20.28 17.53 12.12
C SER A 197 -21.43 16.53 12.03
N LYS A 198 -22.01 16.15 13.17
CA LYS A 198 -23.22 15.31 13.24
C LYS A 198 -24.42 15.88 12.46
N LYS A 199 -24.48 17.22 12.24
CA LYS A 199 -25.52 17.88 11.42
C LYS A 199 -25.47 17.49 9.94
N LEU A 200 -24.37 16.95 9.44
CA LEU A 200 -24.29 16.45 8.07
C LEU A 200 -25.21 15.24 7.86
N ALA A 201 -25.37 14.39 8.87
CA ALA A 201 -26.27 13.23 8.83
C ALA A 201 -27.75 13.62 8.63
N ASP A 202 -28.15 14.85 9.00
CA ASP A 202 -29.52 15.32 8.85
C ASP A 202 -29.88 15.71 7.41
N ARG A 203 -28.90 15.90 6.54
CA ARG A 203 -29.13 16.26 5.12
C ARG A 203 -29.76 15.09 4.38
N GLN A 204 -30.83 15.36 3.60
CA GLN A 204 -31.54 14.32 2.84
C GLN A 204 -30.62 13.57 1.86
N SER A 205 -29.69 14.28 1.19
CA SER A 205 -28.70 13.64 0.30
C SER A 205 -27.77 12.68 1.02
N VAL A 206 -27.39 12.99 2.26
CA VAL A 206 -26.52 12.12 3.08
C VAL A 206 -27.31 10.90 3.56
N LYS A 207 -28.55 11.07 4.03
CA LYS A 207 -29.43 9.96 4.40
C LYS A 207 -29.64 8.97 3.25
N ASN A 208 -29.91 9.50 2.05
CA ASN A 208 -30.07 8.66 0.86
C ASN A 208 -28.76 7.92 0.51
N ALA A 209 -27.62 8.60 0.60
CA ALA A 209 -26.32 7.98 0.36
C ALA A 209 -26.02 6.85 1.35
N VAL A 210 -26.28 7.05 2.64
CA VAL A 210 -26.11 6.00 3.67
C VAL A 210 -26.98 4.78 3.39
N LEU A 211 -28.27 4.99 3.01
CA LEU A 211 -29.16 3.88 2.64
C LEU A 211 -28.62 3.10 1.42
N GLU A 212 -28.14 3.81 0.39
CA GLU A 212 -27.54 3.17 -0.78
C GLU A 212 -26.30 2.35 -0.41
N LEU A 213 -25.42 2.87 0.47
CA LEU A 213 -24.25 2.16 0.95
C LEU A 213 -24.64 0.89 1.71
N GLN A 214 -25.63 0.96 2.61
CA GLN A 214 -26.11 -0.16 3.40
C GLN A 214 -26.72 -1.24 2.51
N GLU A 215 -27.56 -0.88 1.55
CA GLU A 215 -28.19 -1.81 0.61
C GLU A 215 -27.14 -2.49 -0.28
N GLY A 216 -26.20 -1.73 -0.86
CA GLY A 216 -25.14 -2.27 -1.72
C GLY A 216 -24.21 -3.19 -0.97
N TYR A 217 -23.82 -2.81 0.24
CA TYR A 217 -22.98 -3.65 1.11
C TYR A 217 -23.72 -4.95 1.50
N GLN A 218 -24.96 -4.87 1.93
CA GLN A 218 -25.75 -6.04 2.30
C GLN A 218 -25.90 -7.04 1.15
N GLN A 219 -26.12 -6.55 -0.07
CA GLN A 219 -26.17 -7.43 -1.26
C GLN A 219 -24.84 -8.13 -1.50
N TYR A 220 -23.72 -7.42 -1.42
CA TYR A 220 -22.38 -8.00 -1.57
C TYR A 220 -22.08 -9.02 -0.47
N PHE A 221 -22.43 -8.69 0.77
CA PHE A 221 -22.26 -9.56 1.94
C PHE A 221 -23.00 -10.87 1.77
N GLU A 222 -24.30 -10.85 1.42
CA GLU A 222 -25.10 -12.09 1.28
C GLU A 222 -24.55 -13.01 0.18
N VAL A 223 -24.04 -12.45 -0.92
CA VAL A 223 -23.42 -13.23 -2.00
C VAL A 223 -22.12 -13.89 -1.58
N ASN A 224 -21.33 -13.24 -0.72
CA ASN A 224 -19.99 -13.67 -0.32
C ASN A 224 -19.90 -14.12 1.14
N LYS A 225 -21.04 -14.31 1.81
CA LYS A 225 -21.18 -14.52 3.25
C LYS A 225 -20.28 -15.62 3.81
N GLU A 226 -20.22 -16.75 3.15
CA GLU A 226 -19.40 -17.89 3.58
C GLU A 226 -17.92 -17.48 3.71
N LYS A 227 -17.38 -16.78 2.71
CA LYS A 227 -15.98 -16.32 2.71
C LYS A 227 -15.75 -15.16 3.67
N ILE A 228 -16.69 -14.21 3.73
CA ILE A 228 -16.57 -13.03 4.59
C ILE A 228 -16.62 -13.41 6.08
N CYS A 229 -17.49 -14.35 6.45
CA CYS A 229 -17.64 -14.80 7.84
C CYS A 229 -16.59 -15.83 8.29
N ASP A 230 -15.78 -16.34 7.37
CA ASP A 230 -14.66 -17.20 7.73
C ASP A 230 -13.55 -16.36 8.38
N THR A 231 -13.20 -16.70 9.61
CA THR A 231 -12.14 -16.03 10.38
C THR A 231 -10.88 -16.87 10.53
N ASP A 232 -10.86 -18.07 9.95
CA ASP A 232 -9.69 -18.93 9.97
C ASP A 232 -8.81 -18.63 8.75
N TYR A 233 -7.62 -18.13 9.03
CA TYR A 233 -6.59 -17.82 8.04
C TYR A 233 -5.47 -18.86 7.99
N ALA A 234 -5.53 -19.91 8.82
CA ALA A 234 -4.42 -20.84 8.98
C ALA A 234 -4.08 -21.59 7.68
N ASP A 235 -5.11 -22.02 6.95
CA ASP A 235 -4.92 -22.74 5.68
C ASP A 235 -4.63 -21.81 4.49
N GLU A 236 -4.86 -20.52 4.64
CA GLU A 236 -4.70 -19.52 3.57
C GLU A 236 -3.36 -18.76 3.66
N THR A 237 -2.66 -18.85 4.78
CA THR A 237 -1.44 -18.08 5.06
C THR A 237 -0.25 -19.00 5.38
N PHE A 238 0.95 -18.47 5.17
CA PHE A 238 2.22 -19.16 5.44
C PHE A 238 2.92 -18.56 6.65
N GLU A 239 3.63 -19.40 7.40
CA GLU A 239 4.52 -18.94 8.47
C GLU A 239 5.66 -18.10 7.89
N THR A 240 6.10 -17.11 8.64
CA THR A 240 7.23 -16.29 8.28
C THR A 240 8.31 -16.34 9.37
N GLU A 241 9.56 -16.25 8.97
CA GLU A 241 10.66 -16.16 9.93
C GLU A 241 10.73 -14.74 10.54
N LYS A 242 10.50 -13.71 9.72
CA LYS A 242 10.45 -12.31 10.15
C LYS A 242 9.75 -11.43 9.13
N ILE A 243 8.99 -10.46 9.66
CA ILE A 243 8.44 -9.33 8.88
C ILE A 243 8.93 -8.03 9.51
N ILE A 244 9.44 -7.11 8.70
CA ILE A 244 9.93 -5.80 9.13
C ILE A 244 9.28 -4.72 8.27
N LEU A 245 8.82 -3.64 8.89
CA LEU A 245 8.31 -2.46 8.21
C LEU A 245 9.43 -1.45 7.96
N LEU A 246 9.62 -1.07 6.71
CA LEU A 246 10.43 0.08 6.32
C LEU A 246 9.53 1.27 6.05
N SER A 247 9.91 2.45 6.52
CA SER A 247 9.15 3.68 6.32
C SER A 247 10.04 4.89 6.03
N ASN A 248 9.57 5.78 5.17
CA ASN A 248 10.17 7.10 5.01
C ASN A 248 9.86 8.00 6.22
N PRO A 249 10.69 9.00 6.52
CA PRO A 249 10.41 9.99 7.55
C PRO A 249 9.05 10.67 7.37
N ILE A 250 8.32 10.86 8.48
CA ILE A 250 6.97 11.44 8.48
C ILE A 250 7.08 12.97 8.64
N HIS A 251 7.03 13.69 7.54
CA HIS A 251 6.88 15.15 7.47
C HIS A 251 6.61 15.58 6.03
N THR A 252 6.15 16.81 5.81
CA THR A 252 5.73 17.32 4.50
C THR A 252 6.84 17.98 3.67
N GLN A 253 8.07 18.01 4.17
CA GLN A 253 9.23 18.57 3.50
C GLN A 253 10.01 17.49 2.74
N ALA A 254 11.05 17.90 2.02
CA ALA A 254 11.98 16.96 1.40
C ALA A 254 12.65 16.08 2.46
N LYS A 255 12.73 14.79 2.16
CA LYS A 255 13.14 13.74 3.11
C LYS A 255 14.54 13.23 2.82
N GLU A 256 15.18 12.73 3.84
CA GLU A 256 16.30 11.80 3.69
C GLU A 256 15.78 10.53 3.00
N PRO A 257 16.51 9.98 1.99
CA PRO A 257 16.08 8.81 1.23
C PRO A 257 16.27 7.49 2.03
N VAL A 258 15.57 7.36 3.17
CA VAL A 258 15.77 6.26 4.12
C VAL A 258 15.40 4.92 3.50
N VAL A 259 14.18 4.80 2.97
CA VAL A 259 13.72 3.53 2.37
C VAL A 259 14.57 3.17 1.15
N TRP A 260 14.91 4.14 0.28
CA TRP A 260 15.80 3.88 -0.84
C TRP A 260 17.15 3.30 -0.39
N TYR A 261 17.77 3.89 0.62
CA TYR A 261 19.03 3.41 1.17
C TYR A 261 18.91 1.99 1.73
N GLN A 262 17.87 1.73 2.53
CA GLN A 262 17.61 0.42 3.12
C GLN A 262 17.37 -0.66 2.05
N LEU A 263 16.56 -0.37 1.04
CA LEU A 263 16.33 -1.27 -0.10
C LEU A 263 17.62 -1.52 -0.89
N GLY A 264 18.41 -0.48 -1.13
CA GLY A 264 19.71 -0.60 -1.79
C GLY A 264 20.68 -1.52 -1.05
N GLU A 265 20.75 -1.38 0.28
CA GLU A 265 21.61 -2.25 1.10
C GLU A 265 21.10 -3.72 1.12
N LEU A 266 19.78 -3.94 1.22
CA LEU A 266 19.22 -5.29 1.10
C LEU A 266 19.57 -5.94 -0.23
N MET A 267 19.36 -5.23 -1.35
CA MET A 267 19.67 -5.72 -2.69
C MET A 267 21.16 -5.97 -2.91
N LYS A 268 22.05 -5.09 -2.42
CA LYS A 268 23.52 -5.26 -2.52
C LYS A 268 24.06 -6.47 -1.77
N ASN A 269 23.30 -7.00 -0.81
CA ASN A 269 23.64 -8.21 -0.05
C ASN A 269 23.09 -9.51 -0.63
N ALA A 270 22.32 -9.43 -1.72
CA ALA A 270 21.87 -10.60 -2.45
C ALA A 270 23.06 -11.39 -3.02
N LYS A 271 22.93 -12.72 -3.04
CA LYS A 271 24.01 -13.63 -3.47
C LYS A 271 23.82 -14.09 -4.90
N GLU A 272 22.57 -14.26 -5.31
CA GLU A 272 22.21 -14.88 -6.58
C GLU A 272 21.42 -13.94 -7.47
N ARG A 273 20.32 -13.37 -6.96
CA ARG A 273 19.39 -12.62 -7.79
C ARG A 273 18.62 -11.52 -7.05
N VAL A 274 18.28 -10.48 -7.81
CA VAL A 274 17.31 -9.44 -7.45
C VAL A 274 16.40 -9.18 -8.63
N LYS A 275 15.09 -9.28 -8.43
CA LYS A 275 14.07 -8.89 -9.39
C LYS A 275 13.21 -7.78 -8.82
N ILE A 276 13.08 -6.67 -9.57
CA ILE A 276 12.24 -5.51 -9.19
C ILE A 276 11.03 -5.46 -10.10
N HIS A 277 9.84 -5.30 -9.54
CA HIS A 277 8.64 -4.91 -10.28
C HIS A 277 8.19 -3.52 -9.82
N THR A 278 8.03 -2.59 -10.73
CA THR A 278 7.60 -1.21 -10.47
C THR A 278 6.79 -0.65 -11.64
N PRO A 279 5.79 0.22 -11.41
CA PRO A 279 4.96 0.73 -12.50
C PRO A 279 5.71 1.64 -13.46
N TYR A 280 6.71 2.37 -12.99
CA TYR A 280 7.56 3.28 -13.77
C TYR A 280 8.89 3.55 -13.04
N ILE A 281 9.81 4.18 -13.77
CA ILE A 281 11.17 4.48 -13.30
C ILE A 281 11.45 5.96 -13.57
N ILE A 282 11.70 6.75 -12.51
CA ILE A 282 12.07 8.17 -12.59
C ILE A 282 13.20 8.42 -11.60
N CYS A 283 14.43 8.17 -12.02
CA CYS A 283 15.61 8.17 -11.17
C CYS A 283 16.53 9.37 -11.41
N ASN A 284 17.27 9.73 -10.37
CA ASN A 284 18.40 10.65 -10.44
C ASN A 284 19.73 9.88 -10.43
N ASP A 285 20.84 10.62 -10.54
CA ASP A 285 22.18 10.02 -10.61
C ASP A 285 22.53 9.18 -9.39
N MET A 286 22.12 9.56 -8.19
CA MET A 286 22.35 8.77 -6.96
C MET A 286 21.62 7.42 -7.04
N MET A 287 20.41 7.40 -7.56
CA MET A 287 19.62 6.18 -7.70
C MET A 287 20.22 5.25 -8.77
N TYR A 288 20.68 5.79 -9.91
CA TYR A 288 21.40 5.01 -10.92
C TYR A 288 22.72 4.44 -10.39
N ASN A 289 23.49 5.22 -9.63
CA ASN A 289 24.73 4.73 -8.99
C ASN A 289 24.45 3.56 -8.04
N THR A 290 23.33 3.59 -7.29
CA THR A 290 22.94 2.48 -6.44
C THR A 290 22.70 1.21 -7.28
N TRP A 291 22.05 1.32 -8.43
CA TRP A 291 21.83 0.18 -9.33
C TRP A 291 23.12 -0.34 -9.96
N GLU A 292 24.04 0.54 -10.34
CA GLU A 292 25.39 0.13 -10.80
C GLU A 292 26.14 -0.67 -9.73
N GLU A 293 26.06 -0.25 -8.46
CA GLU A 293 26.68 -0.97 -7.34
C GLU A 293 26.02 -2.35 -7.12
N ILE A 294 24.69 -2.47 -7.29
CA ILE A 294 23.98 -3.74 -7.20
C ILE A 294 24.39 -4.65 -8.34
N ALA A 295 24.35 -4.17 -9.59
CA ALA A 295 24.70 -4.93 -10.79
C ALA A 295 26.13 -5.48 -10.75
N GLN A 296 27.06 -4.79 -10.08
CA GLN A 296 28.44 -5.26 -9.91
C GLN A 296 28.56 -6.45 -8.93
N LYS A 297 27.57 -6.64 -8.04
CA LYS A 297 27.61 -7.63 -6.97
C LYS A 297 26.68 -8.81 -7.20
N VAL A 298 25.53 -8.55 -7.82
CA VAL A 298 24.44 -9.52 -7.98
C VAL A 298 24.44 -10.07 -9.39
N PRO A 299 24.59 -11.40 -9.56
CA PRO A 299 24.71 -12.01 -10.90
C PRO A 299 23.47 -11.85 -11.78
N ASP A 300 22.26 -11.97 -11.21
CA ASP A 300 20.98 -11.80 -11.90
C ASP A 300 20.24 -10.61 -11.31
N PHE A 301 20.28 -9.46 -12.01
CA PHE A 301 19.65 -8.23 -11.58
C PHE A 301 18.73 -7.68 -12.67
N SER A 302 17.42 -7.71 -12.43
CA SER A 302 16.43 -7.33 -13.42
C SER A 302 15.32 -6.43 -12.83
N ILE A 303 14.69 -5.65 -13.72
CA ILE A 303 13.54 -4.80 -13.40
C ILE A 303 12.46 -4.96 -14.48
N MET A 304 11.21 -5.15 -14.04
CA MET A 304 10.04 -5.05 -14.90
C MET A 304 9.31 -3.74 -14.64
N THR A 305 8.97 -3.04 -15.71
CA THR A 305 8.15 -1.83 -15.69
C THR A 305 7.17 -1.84 -16.85
N ASN A 306 6.13 -0.99 -16.81
CA ASN A 306 5.25 -0.86 -17.96
C ASN A 306 6.05 -0.36 -19.18
N SER A 307 5.76 -0.90 -20.35
CA SER A 307 6.22 -0.30 -21.62
C SER A 307 5.66 1.11 -21.77
N VAL A 308 6.25 1.91 -22.64
CA VAL A 308 5.77 3.28 -22.92
C VAL A 308 4.28 3.28 -23.33
N ALA A 309 3.86 2.29 -24.10
CA ALA A 309 2.48 2.17 -24.58
C ALA A 309 1.50 1.73 -23.51
N ASN A 310 1.96 0.95 -22.52
CA ASN A 310 1.11 0.35 -21.47
C ASN A 310 1.13 1.16 -20.16
N ASN A 311 1.88 2.26 -20.09
CA ASN A 311 2.07 3.01 -18.86
C ASN A 311 0.87 3.95 -18.58
N GLY A 312 0.20 3.74 -17.45
CA GLY A 312 -0.90 4.61 -16.98
C GLY A 312 -0.46 6.01 -16.53
N ASN A 313 0.86 6.26 -16.41
CA ASN A 313 1.42 7.56 -16.04
C ASN A 313 2.20 8.17 -17.22
N PRO A 314 1.65 9.18 -17.94
CA PRO A 314 2.32 9.77 -19.09
C PRO A 314 3.69 10.40 -18.78
N PHE A 315 3.86 10.96 -17.58
CA PHE A 315 5.14 11.52 -17.15
C PHE A 315 6.18 10.43 -16.92
N GLY A 316 5.77 9.31 -16.27
CA GLY A 316 6.62 8.14 -16.09
C GLY A 316 7.00 7.51 -17.42
N ALA A 317 6.08 7.39 -18.37
CA ALA A 317 6.34 6.89 -19.72
C ALA A 317 7.36 7.77 -20.48
N ALA A 318 7.19 9.09 -20.42
CA ALA A 318 8.07 10.03 -21.10
C ALA A 318 9.49 10.03 -20.49
N ASP A 319 9.61 10.00 -19.17
CA ASP A 319 10.91 9.94 -18.50
C ASP A 319 11.63 8.62 -18.81
N TYR A 320 10.92 7.50 -18.72
CA TYR A 320 11.44 6.19 -19.05
C TYR A 320 11.94 6.12 -20.52
N ALA A 321 11.13 6.59 -21.48
CA ALA A 321 11.52 6.61 -22.90
C ALA A 321 12.81 7.40 -23.12
N LYS A 322 12.98 8.52 -22.40
CA LYS A 322 14.18 9.36 -22.48
C LYS A 322 15.40 8.70 -21.85
N ASN A 323 15.23 8.01 -20.72
CA ASN A 323 16.32 7.54 -19.87
C ASN A 323 16.59 6.02 -20.00
N ARG A 324 15.89 5.29 -20.88
CA ARG A 324 16.00 3.85 -21.03
C ARG A 324 17.45 3.36 -21.23
N ASN A 325 18.21 4.04 -22.09
CA ASN A 325 19.61 3.67 -22.31
C ASN A 325 20.46 3.85 -21.04
N ARG A 326 20.23 4.92 -20.26
CA ARG A 326 20.92 5.12 -19.01
C ARG A 326 20.59 4.04 -17.96
N ILE A 327 19.35 3.55 -17.94
CA ILE A 327 18.98 2.43 -17.07
C ILE A 327 19.76 1.17 -17.47
N LEU A 328 19.83 0.86 -18.75
CA LEU A 328 20.60 -0.28 -19.27
C LEU A 328 22.11 -0.15 -18.98
N GLU A 329 22.66 1.07 -19.04
CA GLU A 329 24.07 1.35 -18.73
C GLU A 329 24.43 1.03 -17.27
N THR A 330 23.46 0.95 -16.34
CA THR A 330 23.69 0.50 -14.96
C THR A 330 23.99 -0.99 -14.85
N GLY A 331 23.73 -1.77 -15.90
CA GLY A 331 23.88 -3.21 -15.90
C GLY A 331 22.66 -4.00 -15.47
N ILE A 332 21.49 -3.31 -15.27
CA ILE A 332 20.22 -3.98 -14.96
C ILE A 332 19.53 -4.44 -16.25
N ASP A 333 18.98 -5.65 -16.24
CA ASP A 333 18.12 -6.16 -17.31
C ASP A 333 16.71 -5.59 -17.18
N ILE A 334 16.12 -5.15 -18.30
CA ILE A 334 14.79 -4.53 -18.34
C ILE A 334 13.79 -5.44 -19.03
N TRP A 335 12.64 -5.66 -18.38
CA TRP A 335 11.43 -6.27 -18.93
C TRP A 335 10.34 -5.20 -19.09
N GLU A 336 9.77 -5.06 -20.29
CA GLU A 336 8.75 -4.07 -20.60
C GLU A 336 7.37 -4.71 -20.69
N TYR A 337 6.56 -4.57 -19.64
CA TYR A 337 5.22 -5.18 -19.54
C TYR A 337 4.22 -4.56 -20.51
N GLU A 338 3.55 -5.42 -21.31
CA GLU A 338 2.56 -5.06 -22.35
C GLU A 338 1.23 -5.84 -22.22
N GLY A 339 0.81 -6.19 -21.01
CA GLY A 339 -0.39 -7.00 -20.77
C GLY A 339 -1.74 -6.30 -20.98
N GLY A 340 -1.77 -5.09 -21.52
CA GLY A 340 -3.00 -4.35 -21.89
C GLY A 340 -3.59 -3.48 -20.78
N TYR A 341 -3.51 -3.89 -19.51
CA TYR A 341 -3.80 -3.02 -18.35
C TYR A 341 -2.51 -2.59 -17.69
N SER A 342 -2.51 -1.44 -17.01
CA SER A 342 -1.31 -0.95 -16.34
C SER A 342 -0.94 -1.82 -15.15
N TYR A 343 0.34 -2.22 -15.06
CA TYR A 343 0.91 -2.79 -13.87
C TYR A 343 1.26 -1.68 -12.87
N HIS A 344 0.89 -1.86 -11.60
CA HIS A 344 1.08 -0.85 -10.57
C HIS A 344 1.76 -1.40 -9.30
N GLY A 345 2.03 -2.68 -9.21
CA GLY A 345 2.68 -3.32 -8.07
C GLY A 345 4.11 -2.81 -7.84
N LYS A 346 4.54 -2.78 -6.58
CA LYS A 346 5.88 -2.42 -6.13
C LYS A 346 6.40 -3.54 -5.27
N SER A 347 7.33 -4.31 -5.82
CA SER A 347 7.89 -5.45 -5.12
C SER A 347 9.31 -5.76 -5.57
N ILE A 348 10.07 -6.37 -4.67
CA ILE A 348 11.45 -6.82 -4.92
C ILE A 348 11.56 -8.25 -4.39
N LEU A 349 12.00 -9.15 -5.25
CA LEU A 349 12.39 -10.52 -4.89
C LEU A 349 13.90 -10.56 -4.74
N ILE A 350 14.38 -11.06 -3.62
CA ILE A 350 15.82 -11.16 -3.30
C ILE A 350 16.13 -12.61 -2.94
N ASP A 351 17.00 -13.23 -3.69
CA ASP A 351 17.39 -14.64 -3.55
C ASP A 351 16.16 -15.58 -3.49
N ASP A 352 16.13 -16.57 -2.61
CA ASP A 352 15.07 -17.57 -2.48
C ASP A 352 14.27 -17.50 -1.17
N ASP A 353 14.50 -16.45 -0.35
CA ASP A 353 13.91 -16.35 0.98
C ASP A 353 13.39 -14.94 1.37
N LEU A 354 13.76 -13.89 0.62
CA LEU A 354 13.42 -12.53 0.99
C LEU A 354 12.51 -11.86 -0.06
N SER A 355 11.39 -11.31 0.42
CA SER A 355 10.42 -10.59 -0.40
C SER A 355 10.18 -9.19 0.16
N VAL A 356 10.08 -8.18 -0.72
CA VAL A 356 9.78 -6.81 -0.33
C VAL A 356 8.55 -6.32 -1.11
N ILE A 357 7.51 -5.88 -0.41
CA ILE A 357 6.23 -5.49 -1.02
C ILE A 357 5.68 -4.26 -0.30
N GLY A 358 5.17 -3.29 -1.06
CA GLY A 358 4.53 -2.11 -0.45
C GLY A 358 4.14 -1.02 -1.43
N SER A 359 4.37 0.23 -1.05
CA SER A 359 3.91 1.41 -1.79
C SER A 359 5.00 2.15 -2.56
N PHE A 360 6.28 1.85 -2.31
CA PHE A 360 7.43 2.61 -2.80
C PHE A 360 7.69 2.37 -4.29
N ASN A 361 7.54 3.42 -5.10
CA ASN A 361 7.91 3.42 -6.52
C ASN A 361 9.42 3.65 -6.71
N MET A 362 9.99 3.16 -7.80
CA MET A 362 11.36 3.49 -8.21
C MET A 362 11.43 4.89 -8.82
N ASP A 363 11.06 5.90 -8.00
CA ASP A 363 11.03 7.30 -8.43
C ASP A 363 11.52 8.28 -7.34
N MET A 364 11.79 9.52 -7.78
CA MET A 364 12.27 10.58 -6.91
C MET A 364 11.23 11.06 -5.90
N ARG A 365 9.93 10.93 -6.20
CA ARG A 365 8.88 11.32 -5.25
C ARG A 365 8.84 10.38 -4.06
N SER A 366 8.79 9.07 -4.33
CA SER A 366 8.86 8.03 -3.29
C SER A 366 10.17 8.14 -2.50
N THR A 367 11.27 8.50 -3.15
CA THR A 367 12.59 8.60 -2.51
C THR A 367 12.72 9.82 -1.59
N TYR A 368 12.19 11.00 -1.98
CA TYR A 368 12.50 12.26 -1.31
C TYR A 368 11.30 13.05 -0.77
N LEU A 369 10.07 12.73 -1.14
CA LEU A 369 8.92 13.58 -0.85
C LEU A 369 7.79 12.87 -0.12
N ASP A 370 7.39 11.69 -0.58
CA ASP A 370 6.17 11.04 -0.12
C ASP A 370 6.44 10.18 1.13
N THR A 371 5.42 9.95 1.95
CA THR A 371 5.46 8.84 2.88
C THR A 371 5.36 7.55 2.08
N GLU A 372 6.10 6.54 2.48
CA GLU A 372 6.12 5.24 1.83
C GLU A 372 6.37 4.14 2.84
N LEU A 373 5.76 2.98 2.60
CA LEU A 373 5.91 1.79 3.42
C LEU A 373 6.29 0.60 2.55
N MET A 374 7.26 -0.19 3.04
CA MET A 374 7.61 -1.48 2.45
C MET A 374 7.70 -2.54 3.53
N LEU A 375 7.12 -3.70 3.31
CA LEU A 375 7.31 -4.89 4.15
C LEU A 375 8.46 -5.71 3.60
N VAL A 376 9.43 -6.01 4.45
CA VAL A 376 10.50 -6.98 4.19
C VAL A 376 10.12 -8.28 4.89
N ILE A 377 9.88 -9.33 4.12
CA ILE A 377 9.36 -10.61 4.59
C ILE A 377 10.39 -11.69 4.32
N ARG A 378 10.87 -12.35 5.38
CA ARG A 378 11.69 -13.55 5.27
C ARG A 378 10.81 -14.79 5.39
N SER A 379 10.60 -15.46 4.26
CA SER A 379 9.87 -16.71 4.14
C SER A 379 10.08 -17.29 2.75
N LYS A 380 10.44 -18.55 2.64
CA LYS A 380 10.59 -19.24 1.34
C LYS A 380 9.25 -19.38 0.61
N GLU A 381 8.19 -19.66 1.35
CA GLU A 381 6.84 -19.80 0.82
C GLU A 381 6.33 -18.49 0.22
N ILE A 382 6.49 -17.37 0.94
CA ILE A 382 6.12 -16.05 0.44
C ILE A 382 7.01 -15.64 -0.74
N ASN A 383 8.31 -15.93 -0.67
CA ASN A 383 9.22 -15.64 -1.78
C ASN A 383 8.84 -16.43 -3.03
N LYS A 384 8.51 -17.72 -2.90
CA LYS A 384 8.00 -18.54 -4.00
C LYS A 384 6.69 -18.01 -4.57
N GLN A 385 5.75 -17.60 -3.71
CA GLN A 385 4.48 -17.01 -4.12
C GLN A 385 4.71 -15.69 -4.90
N LEU A 386 5.65 -14.85 -4.43
CA LEU A 386 6.05 -13.62 -5.12
C LEU A 386 6.66 -13.95 -6.49
N GLU A 387 7.57 -14.90 -6.56
CA GLU A 387 8.20 -15.32 -7.80
C GLU A 387 7.17 -15.81 -8.84
N ASP A 388 6.25 -16.67 -8.43
CA ASP A 388 5.19 -17.17 -9.31
C ASP A 388 4.32 -16.02 -9.84
N GLY A 389 3.92 -15.07 -8.98
CA GLY A 389 3.19 -13.88 -9.41
C GLY A 389 4.00 -12.96 -10.34
N MET A 390 5.31 -12.82 -10.12
CA MET A 390 6.19 -12.05 -11.02
C MET A 390 6.29 -12.69 -12.39
N MET A 391 6.46 -14.02 -12.46
CA MET A 391 6.59 -14.76 -13.71
C MET A 391 5.34 -14.63 -14.60
N GLU A 392 4.14 -14.51 -14.02
CA GLU A 392 2.90 -14.28 -14.80
C GLU A 392 3.00 -12.98 -15.60
N TYR A 393 3.50 -11.89 -14.99
CA TYR A 393 3.68 -10.60 -15.67
C TYR A 393 4.87 -10.61 -16.63
N GLU A 394 5.99 -11.22 -16.25
CA GLU A 394 7.17 -11.35 -17.10
C GLU A 394 6.89 -12.15 -18.39
N SER A 395 5.94 -13.09 -18.35
CA SER A 395 5.56 -13.90 -19.51
C SER A 395 4.92 -13.11 -20.67
N VAL A 396 4.48 -11.90 -20.40
CA VAL A 396 3.87 -10.95 -21.37
C VAL A 396 4.64 -9.62 -21.44
N SER A 397 5.94 -9.68 -21.12
CA SER A 397 6.87 -8.56 -21.15
C SER A 397 7.90 -8.67 -22.26
#